data_3805ebb051ed34dbcdea0eaadaa2e9a7
#
_entry.id   3805ebb051ed34dbcdea0eaadaa2e9a7
#
_cell.length_a   1.000
_cell.length_b   1.000
_cell.length_c   1.000
_cell.angle_alpha   90.00
_cell.angle_beta   90.00
_cell.angle_gamma   90.00
#
_symmetry.space_group_name_H-M   'P 1'
#
loop_
_entity.id
_entity.type
_entity.pdbx_description
1 polymer ?
#
loop_
_entity_poly.entity_id
_entity_poly.type
_entity_poly.pdbx_seq_one_letter_code
_entity_poly.pdbx_strand_id
1 'polypeptide(L)'
;VSQQLPIYTLSEILGIPDEDRQKLVSWMEFLELAQYFTYEMIKEQNEGKTDSTPDPAMIDMFNAMVDEMFDYGRFILKNKRKNPSNDLLSAIANAKIEGEELSDEFLDGSWLLIIFAGNDTTRNTMSGGIKLLHENQHQKELLINNYDLLPGFINETVRCVSPVIHMRRTSLIETEIGGQKIGPHEKIALWYGAANRDPEIFDKPDEFNIQRENAEKHLAFGIGRHTCLGKPIALMQLNEFYSQFLKRFPDFEMNGEWKVAPNNFVHAIQEMPIKFTKE
;
A
#
# COMPACT_ATOMS: atom_id res chain seq x y z
N VAL A 1 -7.88 -10.01 9.63
CA VAL A 1 -8.82 -10.01 8.48
C VAL A 1 -8.21 -9.21 7.32
N SER A 2 -7.89 -7.94 7.50
CA SER A 2 -7.39 -7.07 6.42
C SER A 2 -6.02 -7.46 5.83
N GLN A 3 -5.21 -8.22 6.54
CA GLN A 3 -3.89 -8.67 6.08
C GLN A 3 -3.99 -9.82 5.06
N GLN A 4 -4.91 -10.76 5.26
CA GLN A 4 -4.94 -11.99 4.48
C GLN A 4 -5.50 -11.80 3.06
N LEU A 5 -6.53 -10.97 2.90
CA LEU A 5 -7.18 -10.80 1.60
C LEU A 5 -6.23 -10.22 0.52
N PRO A 6 -5.45 -9.16 0.78
CA PRO A 6 -4.49 -8.67 -0.22
C PRO A 6 -3.41 -9.69 -0.58
N ILE A 7 -2.85 -10.41 0.39
CA ILE A 7 -1.83 -11.44 0.14
C ILE A 7 -2.40 -12.58 -0.69
N TYR A 8 -3.60 -13.07 -0.33
CA TYR A 8 -4.28 -14.11 -1.09
C TYR A 8 -4.50 -13.67 -2.55
N THR A 9 -5.10 -12.51 -2.75
CA THR A 9 -5.36 -11.97 -4.08
C THR A 9 -4.06 -11.76 -4.88
N LEU A 10 -3.02 -11.25 -4.22
CA LEU A 10 -1.72 -11.04 -4.84
C LEU A 10 -1.12 -12.36 -5.32
N SER A 11 -1.10 -13.39 -4.46
CA SER A 11 -0.57 -14.71 -4.84
C SER A 11 -1.29 -15.32 -6.03
N GLU A 12 -2.62 -15.21 -6.10
CA GLU A 12 -3.41 -15.68 -7.23
C GLU A 12 -3.06 -14.95 -8.53
N ILE A 13 -2.98 -13.62 -8.49
CA ILE A 13 -2.67 -12.80 -9.67
C ILE A 13 -1.25 -13.04 -10.16
N LEU A 14 -0.32 -13.29 -9.26
CA LEU A 14 1.07 -13.62 -9.58
C LEU A 14 1.23 -15.06 -10.07
N GLY A 15 0.24 -15.92 -9.86
CA GLY A 15 0.34 -17.35 -10.16
C GLY A 15 1.37 -18.04 -9.27
N ILE A 16 1.40 -17.66 -7.99
CA ILE A 16 2.25 -18.27 -6.96
C ILE A 16 1.51 -19.50 -6.41
N PRO A 17 2.18 -20.66 -6.30
CA PRO A 17 1.58 -21.86 -5.73
C PRO A 17 1.06 -21.65 -4.30
N ASP A 18 -0.03 -22.34 -3.95
CA ASP A 18 -0.67 -22.22 -2.63
C ASP A 18 0.29 -22.54 -1.47
N GLU A 19 1.16 -23.53 -1.67
CA GLU A 19 2.18 -23.95 -0.72
C GLU A 19 3.24 -22.86 -0.44
N ASP A 20 3.47 -21.95 -1.38
CA ASP A 20 4.44 -20.88 -1.25
C ASP A 20 3.86 -19.58 -0.71
N ARG A 21 2.52 -19.50 -0.59
CA ARG A 21 1.82 -18.29 -0.13
C ARG A 21 2.30 -17.81 1.24
N GLN A 22 2.63 -18.74 2.15
CA GLN A 22 3.14 -18.38 3.47
C GLN A 22 4.48 -17.66 3.43
N LYS A 23 5.31 -17.90 2.41
CA LYS A 23 6.57 -17.16 2.22
C LYS A 23 6.32 -15.68 1.99
N LEU A 24 5.29 -15.33 1.18
CA LEU A 24 4.91 -13.92 0.98
C LEU A 24 4.55 -13.25 2.31
N VAL A 25 3.78 -13.93 3.14
CA VAL A 25 3.41 -13.42 4.48
C VAL A 25 4.67 -13.15 5.30
N SER A 26 5.58 -14.12 5.37
CA SER A 26 6.82 -14.01 6.15
C SER A 26 7.72 -12.89 5.67
N TRP A 27 7.88 -12.71 4.35
CA TRP A 27 8.66 -11.60 3.80
C TRP A 27 8.04 -10.24 4.07
N MET A 28 6.69 -10.13 4.03
CA MET A 28 6.01 -8.88 4.35
C MET A 28 6.18 -8.49 5.81
N GLU A 29 5.95 -9.44 6.74
CA GLU A 29 6.15 -9.23 8.17
C GLU A 29 7.60 -8.84 8.49
N PHE A 30 8.54 -9.48 7.82
CA PHE A 30 9.96 -9.17 7.95
C PHE A 30 10.29 -7.74 7.46
N LEU A 31 9.77 -7.32 6.30
CA LEU A 31 10.00 -5.98 5.78
C LEU A 31 9.39 -4.88 6.69
N GLU A 32 8.24 -5.15 7.29
CA GLU A 32 7.64 -4.26 8.29
C GLU A 32 8.54 -4.13 9.53
N LEU A 33 9.05 -5.24 10.02
CA LEU A 33 9.96 -5.28 11.16
C LEU A 33 11.27 -4.52 10.87
N ALA A 34 11.82 -4.70 9.68
CA ALA A 34 13.03 -4.00 9.24
C ALA A 34 12.83 -2.47 9.19
N GLN A 35 11.67 -2.00 8.74
CA GLN A 35 11.34 -0.57 8.75
C GLN A 35 11.25 -0.02 10.18
N TYR A 36 10.65 -0.77 11.10
CA TYR A 36 10.58 -0.38 12.51
C TYR A 36 11.97 -0.25 13.14
N PHE A 37 12.85 -1.22 12.95
CA PHE A 37 14.23 -1.15 13.45
C PHE A 37 15.00 0.02 12.86
N THR A 38 14.85 0.28 11.57
CA THR A 38 15.48 1.44 10.92
C THR A 38 15.02 2.76 11.55
N TYR A 39 13.72 2.88 11.85
CA TYR A 39 13.17 4.05 12.52
C TYR A 39 13.76 4.24 13.93
N GLU A 40 13.78 3.20 14.75
CA GLU A 40 14.33 3.27 16.12
C GLU A 40 15.82 3.65 16.10
N MET A 41 16.61 3.08 15.19
CA MET A 41 18.01 3.46 15.00
C MET A 41 18.18 4.95 14.66
N ILE A 42 17.42 5.47 13.69
CA ILE A 42 17.49 6.87 13.30
C ILE A 42 17.08 7.78 14.48
N LYS A 43 16.05 7.40 15.22
CA LYS A 43 15.60 8.11 16.41
C LYS A 43 16.68 8.16 17.47
N GLU A 44 17.32 7.04 17.79
CA GLU A 44 18.42 6.97 18.75
C GLU A 44 19.63 7.81 18.34
N GLN A 45 19.98 7.78 17.04
CA GLN A 45 21.04 8.65 16.49
C GLN A 45 20.71 10.14 16.67
N ASN A 46 19.47 10.54 16.42
CA ASN A 46 19.02 11.93 16.59
C ASN A 46 18.98 12.36 18.07
N GLU A 47 18.80 11.42 18.99
CA GLU A 47 18.87 11.64 20.44
C GLU A 47 20.31 11.68 20.98
N GLY A 48 21.32 11.55 20.09
CA GLY A 48 22.74 11.60 20.46
C GLY A 48 23.27 10.32 21.10
N LYS A 49 22.52 9.21 20.98
CA LYS A 49 22.99 7.87 21.37
C LYS A 49 23.90 7.33 20.26
N THR A 50 25.20 7.31 20.52
CA THR A 50 26.22 6.97 19.50
C THR A 50 26.46 5.49 19.26
N ASP A 51 25.82 4.59 20.04
CA ASP A 51 26.08 3.14 20.02
C ASP A 51 24.97 2.30 19.37
N SER A 52 24.11 2.92 18.56
CA SER A 52 23.04 2.22 17.85
C SER A 52 23.52 1.55 16.54
N THR A 53 24.59 0.77 16.62
CA THR A 53 24.94 -0.16 15.53
C THR A 53 24.03 -1.40 15.62
N PRO A 54 23.41 -1.84 14.50
CA PRO A 54 22.62 -3.06 14.54
C PRO A 54 23.45 -4.25 15.00
N ASP A 55 22.82 -5.16 15.74
CA ASP A 55 23.44 -6.43 16.07
C ASP A 55 23.85 -7.15 14.76
N PRO A 56 25.12 -7.56 14.60
CA PRO A 56 25.57 -8.30 13.43
C PRO A 56 24.68 -9.50 13.09
N ALA A 57 24.16 -10.21 14.07
CA ALA A 57 23.25 -11.33 13.86
C ALA A 57 21.90 -10.89 13.23
N MET A 58 21.43 -9.69 13.57
CA MET A 58 20.24 -9.12 12.91
C MET A 58 20.52 -8.74 11.46
N ILE A 59 21.70 -8.19 11.17
CA ILE A 59 22.10 -7.87 9.78
C ILE A 59 22.18 -9.15 8.96
N ASP A 60 22.80 -10.20 9.49
CA ASP A 60 22.92 -11.50 8.81
C ASP A 60 21.54 -12.11 8.55
N MET A 61 20.65 -12.06 9.54
CA MET A 61 19.27 -12.53 9.37
C MET A 61 18.52 -11.69 8.30
N PHE A 62 18.72 -10.37 8.31
CA PHE A 62 18.14 -9.49 7.31
C PHE A 62 18.62 -9.86 5.90
N ASN A 63 19.90 -10.00 5.72
CA ASN A 63 20.47 -10.35 4.42
C ASN A 63 19.97 -11.72 3.94
N ALA A 64 19.93 -12.72 4.82
CA ALA A 64 19.43 -14.05 4.48
C ALA A 64 17.97 -14.04 4.00
N MET A 65 17.10 -13.26 4.65
CA MET A 65 15.69 -13.13 4.24
C MET A 65 15.53 -12.38 2.91
N VAL A 66 16.35 -11.35 2.69
CA VAL A 66 16.38 -10.62 1.41
C VAL A 66 16.86 -11.53 0.28
N ASP A 67 17.93 -12.28 0.51
CA ASP A 67 18.47 -13.23 -0.46
C ASP A 67 17.43 -14.31 -0.81
N GLU A 68 16.78 -14.91 0.20
CA GLU A 68 15.72 -15.91 -0.02
C GLU A 68 14.59 -15.34 -0.89
N MET A 69 14.15 -14.11 -0.62
CA MET A 69 13.07 -13.46 -1.37
C MET A 69 13.47 -13.24 -2.83
N PHE A 70 14.69 -12.77 -3.11
CA PHE A 70 15.16 -12.55 -4.48
C PHE A 70 15.44 -13.87 -5.21
N ASP A 71 16.02 -14.85 -4.55
CA ASP A 71 16.28 -16.17 -5.15
C ASP A 71 14.97 -16.86 -5.55
N TYR A 72 13.94 -16.76 -4.72
CA TYR A 72 12.62 -17.24 -5.08
C TYR A 72 12.03 -16.47 -6.27
N GLY A 73 12.14 -15.14 -6.30
CA GLY A 73 11.68 -14.31 -7.40
C GLY A 73 12.34 -14.68 -8.73
N ARG A 74 13.65 -14.84 -8.73
CA ARG A 74 14.44 -15.28 -9.89
C ARG A 74 14.04 -16.68 -10.36
N PHE A 75 13.85 -17.59 -9.42
CA PHE A 75 13.41 -18.95 -9.71
C PHE A 75 12.03 -18.95 -10.40
N ILE A 76 11.05 -18.28 -9.82
CA ILE A 76 9.68 -18.26 -10.39
C ILE A 76 9.62 -17.55 -11.72
N LEU A 77 10.26 -16.40 -11.88
CA LEU A 77 10.31 -15.63 -13.13
C LEU A 77 10.99 -16.42 -14.25
N LYS A 78 12.08 -17.14 -13.96
CA LYS A 78 12.74 -18.02 -14.91
C LYS A 78 11.84 -19.18 -15.35
N ASN A 79 11.06 -19.74 -14.43
CA ASN A 79 10.08 -20.78 -14.75
C ASN A 79 8.93 -20.22 -15.62
N LYS A 80 8.44 -19.03 -15.33
CA LYS A 80 7.39 -18.35 -16.10
C LYS A 80 7.84 -17.95 -17.52
N ARG A 81 9.12 -17.67 -17.73
CA ARG A 81 9.68 -17.53 -19.08
C ARG A 81 9.59 -18.81 -19.89
N LYS A 82 9.93 -19.96 -19.26
CA LYS A 82 9.93 -21.27 -19.93
C LYS A 82 8.52 -21.83 -20.13
N ASN A 83 7.66 -21.62 -19.16
CA ASN A 83 6.30 -22.17 -19.09
C ASN A 83 5.33 -21.04 -18.74
N PRO A 84 5.00 -20.15 -19.72
CA PRO A 84 4.12 -19.03 -19.45
C PRO A 84 2.69 -19.51 -19.17
N SER A 85 2.03 -18.85 -18.24
CA SER A 85 0.61 -19.02 -17.89
C SER A 85 -0.11 -17.67 -17.93
N ASN A 86 -1.41 -17.69 -17.71
CA ASN A 86 -2.22 -16.46 -17.73
C ASN A 86 -2.16 -15.75 -16.35
N ASP A 87 -0.98 -15.26 -15.99
CA ASP A 87 -0.73 -14.54 -14.74
C ASP A 87 0.24 -13.35 -14.96
N LEU A 88 0.30 -12.48 -13.96
CA LEU A 88 1.09 -11.25 -14.05
C LEU A 88 2.61 -11.52 -14.12
N LEU A 89 3.12 -12.54 -13.42
CA LEU A 89 4.54 -12.87 -13.47
C LEU A 89 4.94 -13.40 -14.86
N SER A 90 4.08 -14.18 -15.50
CA SER A 90 4.30 -14.62 -16.89
C SER A 90 4.34 -13.43 -17.85
N ALA A 91 3.43 -12.46 -17.67
CA ALA A 91 3.42 -11.25 -18.49
C ALA A 91 4.70 -10.44 -18.33
N ILE A 92 5.17 -10.26 -17.10
CA ILE A 92 6.39 -9.51 -16.77
C ILE A 92 7.64 -10.25 -17.27
N ALA A 93 7.74 -11.55 -16.98
CA ALA A 93 8.91 -12.35 -17.36
C ALA A 93 9.13 -12.40 -18.88
N ASN A 94 8.06 -12.27 -19.67
CA ASN A 94 8.11 -12.32 -21.13
C ASN A 94 7.91 -10.94 -21.80
N ALA A 95 7.82 -9.86 -20.99
CA ALA A 95 7.73 -8.51 -21.53
C ALA A 95 9.03 -8.10 -22.25
N LYS A 96 8.88 -7.25 -23.26
CA LYS A 96 10.00 -6.67 -24.01
C LYS A 96 9.89 -5.17 -24.05
N ILE A 97 11.02 -4.50 -23.95
CA ILE A 97 11.14 -3.07 -24.16
C ILE A 97 11.97 -2.87 -25.44
N GLU A 98 11.41 -2.17 -26.43
CA GLU A 98 12.04 -1.93 -27.73
C GLU A 98 12.51 -3.24 -28.45
N GLY A 99 11.82 -4.34 -28.17
CA GLY A 99 12.14 -5.66 -28.74
C GLY A 99 13.09 -6.52 -27.91
N GLU A 100 13.78 -5.94 -26.93
CA GLU A 100 14.71 -6.62 -26.04
C GLU A 100 14.02 -7.16 -24.79
N GLU A 101 14.48 -8.31 -24.30
CA GLU A 101 14.02 -8.89 -23.03
C GLU A 101 14.44 -8.02 -21.85
N LEU A 102 13.63 -8.02 -20.78
CA LEU A 102 13.97 -7.33 -19.55
C LEU A 102 15.21 -7.94 -18.90
N SER A 103 16.13 -7.10 -18.42
CA SER A 103 17.30 -7.54 -17.66
C SER A 103 16.91 -8.20 -16.33
N ASP A 104 17.80 -9.02 -15.78
CA ASP A 104 17.58 -9.67 -14.47
C ASP A 104 17.41 -8.63 -13.36
N GLU A 105 18.14 -7.50 -13.38
CA GLU A 105 18.00 -6.39 -12.44
C GLU A 105 16.62 -5.73 -12.52
N PHE A 106 16.09 -5.56 -13.74
CA PHE A 106 14.74 -5.02 -13.92
C PHE A 106 13.68 -6.00 -13.41
N LEU A 107 13.88 -7.29 -13.61
CA LEU A 107 12.97 -8.33 -13.10
C LEU A 107 13.03 -8.43 -11.57
N ASP A 108 14.20 -8.35 -10.95
CA ASP A 108 14.38 -8.30 -9.51
C ASP A 108 13.66 -7.08 -8.91
N GLY A 109 13.85 -5.91 -9.50
CA GLY A 109 13.15 -4.68 -9.09
C GLY A 109 11.64 -4.78 -9.25
N SER A 110 11.15 -5.39 -10.33
CA SER A 110 9.72 -5.61 -10.57
C SER A 110 9.12 -6.58 -9.56
N TRP A 111 9.82 -7.66 -9.25
CA TRP A 111 9.44 -8.64 -8.22
C TRP A 111 9.28 -7.98 -6.86
N LEU A 112 10.30 -7.29 -6.38
CA LEU A 112 10.28 -6.58 -5.10
C LEU A 112 9.14 -5.56 -5.03
N LEU A 113 8.99 -4.73 -6.09
CA LEU A 113 7.97 -3.69 -6.14
C LEU A 113 6.56 -4.28 -6.03
N ILE A 114 6.26 -5.36 -6.75
CA ILE A 114 4.91 -5.92 -6.79
C ILE A 114 4.55 -6.55 -5.46
N ILE A 115 5.46 -7.32 -4.86
CA ILE A 115 5.22 -7.92 -3.55
C ILE A 115 4.95 -6.83 -2.51
N PHE A 116 5.81 -5.82 -2.46
CA PHE A 116 5.70 -4.77 -1.46
C PHE A 116 4.47 -3.88 -1.67
N ALA A 117 4.21 -3.45 -2.91
CA ALA A 117 3.14 -2.49 -3.20
C ALA A 117 1.73 -3.10 -3.10
N GLY A 118 1.59 -4.39 -3.36
CA GLY A 118 0.27 -5.04 -3.50
C GLY A 118 -0.44 -5.38 -2.20
N ASN A 119 0.25 -5.35 -1.07
CA ASN A 119 -0.30 -5.78 0.22
C ASN A 119 -0.64 -4.61 1.15
N ASP A 120 0.36 -3.86 1.60
CA ASP A 120 0.23 -2.92 2.71
C ASP A 120 -0.71 -1.76 2.43
N THR A 121 -0.70 -1.25 1.22
CA THR A 121 -1.55 -0.12 0.85
C THR A 121 -3.04 -0.49 0.90
N THR A 122 -3.41 -1.66 0.41
CA THR A 122 -4.79 -2.15 0.43
C THR A 122 -5.22 -2.53 1.84
N ARG A 123 -4.37 -3.23 2.60
CA ARG A 123 -4.60 -3.56 4.01
C ARG A 123 -4.88 -2.33 4.86
N ASN A 124 -4.03 -1.30 4.74
CA ASN A 124 -4.18 -0.06 5.50
C ASN A 124 -5.40 0.74 5.07
N THR A 125 -5.77 0.69 3.78
CA THR A 125 -7.02 1.31 3.31
C THR A 125 -8.25 0.59 3.87
N MET A 126 -8.28 -0.73 3.89
CA MET A 126 -9.36 -1.51 4.50
C MET A 126 -9.54 -1.16 5.97
N SER A 127 -8.47 -1.17 6.74
CA SER A 127 -8.50 -0.84 8.16
C SER A 127 -8.87 0.62 8.40
N GLY A 128 -8.29 1.54 7.61
CA GLY A 128 -8.59 2.97 7.69
C GLY A 128 -10.04 3.30 7.42
N GLY A 129 -10.69 2.63 6.46
CA GLY A 129 -12.11 2.85 6.19
C GLY A 129 -13.02 2.34 7.31
N ILE A 130 -12.70 1.23 7.94
CA ILE A 130 -13.41 0.75 9.14
C ILE A 130 -13.30 1.78 10.27
N LYS A 131 -12.10 2.33 10.49
CA LYS A 131 -11.88 3.40 11.46
C LYS A 131 -12.70 4.65 11.13
N LEU A 132 -12.66 5.11 9.88
CA LEU A 132 -13.42 6.29 9.43
C LEU A 132 -14.93 6.11 9.63
N LEU A 133 -15.47 4.93 9.34
CA LEU A 133 -16.89 4.63 9.60
C LEU A 133 -17.21 4.63 11.10
N HIS A 134 -16.31 4.11 11.94
CA HIS A 134 -16.49 4.13 13.40
C HIS A 134 -16.50 5.57 13.93
N GLU A 135 -15.60 6.42 13.47
CA GLU A 135 -15.51 7.82 13.87
C GLU A 135 -16.64 8.68 13.32
N ASN A 136 -17.32 8.24 12.24
CA ASN A 136 -18.37 8.97 11.55
C ASN A 136 -19.66 8.14 11.47
N GLN A 137 -20.33 7.93 12.62
CA GLN A 137 -21.48 7.04 12.74
C GLN A 137 -22.61 7.37 11.75
N HIS A 138 -22.87 8.65 11.50
CA HIS A 138 -23.86 9.06 10.51
C HIS A 138 -23.52 8.56 9.09
N GLN A 139 -22.23 8.61 8.69
CA GLN A 139 -21.78 8.09 7.40
C GLN A 139 -21.87 6.57 7.34
N LYS A 140 -21.61 5.90 8.47
CA LYS A 140 -21.80 4.43 8.62
C LYS A 140 -23.27 4.05 8.43
N GLU A 141 -24.20 4.74 9.09
CA GLU A 141 -25.62 4.50 8.96
C GLU A 141 -26.13 4.72 7.53
N LEU A 142 -25.69 5.80 6.88
CA LEU A 142 -26.03 6.05 5.48
C LEU A 142 -25.58 4.90 4.57
N LEU A 143 -24.34 4.42 4.74
CA LEU A 143 -23.80 3.34 3.92
C LEU A 143 -24.50 2.00 4.15
N ILE A 144 -24.80 1.64 5.41
CA ILE A 144 -25.50 0.40 5.74
C ILE A 144 -26.91 0.39 5.18
N ASN A 145 -27.59 1.54 5.19
CA ASN A 145 -28.95 1.68 4.68
C ASN A 145 -29.01 1.81 3.15
N ASN A 146 -27.90 2.17 2.49
CA ASN A 146 -27.83 2.31 1.04
C ASN A 146 -26.46 1.92 0.49
N TYR A 147 -26.33 0.69 0.05
CA TYR A 147 -25.07 0.16 -0.53
C TYR A 147 -24.73 0.73 -1.91
N ASP A 148 -25.62 1.49 -2.57
CA ASP A 148 -25.29 2.22 -3.80
C ASP A 148 -24.24 3.30 -3.54
N LEU A 149 -24.04 3.71 -2.27
CA LEU A 149 -23.00 4.64 -1.85
C LEU A 149 -21.61 4.00 -1.71
N LEU A 150 -21.50 2.69 -1.83
CA LEU A 150 -20.23 1.96 -1.65
C LEU A 150 -19.08 2.47 -2.55
N PRO A 151 -19.28 2.75 -3.84
CA PRO A 151 -18.22 3.31 -4.67
C PRO A 151 -17.73 4.69 -4.21
N GLY A 152 -18.64 5.57 -3.77
CA GLY A 152 -18.34 6.88 -3.19
C GLY A 152 -17.55 6.74 -1.89
N PHE A 153 -18.02 5.87 -0.99
CA PHE A 153 -17.33 5.54 0.25
C PHE A 153 -15.90 5.03 0.01
N ILE A 154 -15.69 4.15 -0.97
CA ILE A 154 -14.35 3.61 -1.27
C ILE A 154 -13.43 4.73 -1.75
N ASN A 155 -13.85 5.59 -2.69
CA ASN A 155 -13.03 6.69 -3.17
C ASN A 155 -12.73 7.71 -2.05
N GLU A 156 -13.70 8.05 -1.23
CA GLU A 156 -13.52 8.95 -0.09
C GLU A 156 -12.60 8.34 0.97
N THR A 157 -12.71 7.04 1.22
CA THR A 157 -11.79 6.30 2.09
C THR A 157 -10.36 6.37 1.57
N VAL A 158 -10.14 6.07 0.29
CA VAL A 158 -8.81 6.15 -0.34
C VAL A 158 -8.26 7.56 -0.30
N ARG A 159 -9.09 8.59 -0.51
CA ARG A 159 -8.73 10.00 -0.36
C ARG A 159 -8.26 10.33 1.06
N CYS A 160 -9.05 9.99 2.05
CA CYS A 160 -8.79 10.33 3.46
C CYS A 160 -7.62 9.54 4.05
N VAL A 161 -7.51 8.25 3.74
CA VAL A 161 -6.43 7.39 4.23
C VAL A 161 -5.11 7.73 3.56
N SER A 162 -5.11 7.92 2.23
CA SER A 162 -3.87 8.17 1.45
C SER A 162 -2.76 7.21 1.89
N PRO A 163 -2.90 5.88 1.66
CA PRO A 163 -2.03 4.88 2.28
C PRO A 163 -0.54 5.09 1.98
N VAL A 164 -0.18 5.56 0.79
CA VAL A 164 1.17 6.08 0.50
C VAL A 164 1.22 7.55 0.90
N ILE A 165 2.15 7.88 1.81
CA ILE A 165 2.28 9.23 2.36
C ILE A 165 2.85 10.17 1.31
N HIS A 166 3.95 9.77 0.67
CA HIS A 166 4.59 10.56 -0.37
C HIS A 166 5.32 9.70 -1.40
N MET A 167 5.53 10.27 -2.57
CA MET A 167 6.47 9.79 -3.57
C MET A 167 7.45 10.90 -3.94
N ARG A 168 8.57 10.53 -4.55
CA ARG A 168 9.62 11.47 -4.94
C ARG A 168 9.83 11.46 -6.44
N ARG A 169 10.18 12.64 -6.97
CA ARG A 169 10.67 12.81 -8.34
C ARG A 169 12.03 13.49 -8.29
N THR A 170 12.82 13.26 -9.32
CA THR A 170 14.07 13.98 -9.55
C THR A 170 13.94 14.75 -10.87
N SER A 171 14.17 16.06 -10.83
CA SER A 171 14.16 16.89 -12.03
C SER A 171 15.30 16.47 -12.96
N LEU A 172 15.05 16.36 -14.24
CA LEU A 172 16.09 16.09 -15.24
C LEU A 172 16.71 17.38 -15.79
N ILE A 173 15.93 18.46 -15.80
CA ILE A 173 16.28 19.78 -16.32
C ILE A 173 15.83 20.84 -15.33
N GLU A 174 16.32 22.07 -15.49
CA GLU A 174 15.74 23.22 -14.79
C GLU A 174 14.25 23.35 -15.11
N THR A 175 13.43 23.57 -14.10
CA THR A 175 11.99 23.73 -14.22
C THR A 175 11.46 24.70 -13.17
N GLU A 176 10.16 24.99 -13.21
CA GLU A 176 9.49 25.85 -12.23
C GLU A 176 8.16 25.22 -11.82
N ILE A 177 7.84 25.25 -10.54
CA ILE A 177 6.56 24.81 -9.98
C ILE A 177 6.07 25.89 -9.01
N GLY A 178 4.89 26.46 -9.28
CA GLY A 178 4.29 27.49 -8.42
C GLY A 178 5.17 28.70 -8.19
N GLY A 179 5.94 29.15 -9.19
CA GLY A 179 6.89 30.25 -9.09
C GLY A 179 8.24 29.91 -8.44
N GLN A 180 8.40 28.69 -7.93
CA GLN A 180 9.64 28.21 -7.36
C GLN A 180 10.52 27.54 -8.44
N LYS A 181 11.73 28.07 -8.63
CA LYS A 181 12.73 27.46 -9.52
C LYS A 181 13.30 26.19 -8.89
N ILE A 182 13.45 25.17 -9.72
CA ILE A 182 13.98 23.85 -9.37
C ILE A 182 15.11 23.55 -10.35
N GLY A 183 16.30 23.34 -9.81
CA GLY A 183 17.48 22.99 -10.61
C GLY A 183 17.45 21.56 -11.12
N PRO A 184 18.32 21.20 -12.07
CA PRO A 184 18.48 19.81 -12.50
C PRO A 184 18.98 18.94 -11.34
N HIS A 185 18.51 17.70 -11.30
CA HIS A 185 18.81 16.69 -10.27
C HIS A 185 18.28 17.00 -8.84
N GLU A 186 17.50 18.05 -8.66
CA GLU A 186 16.82 18.31 -7.40
C GLU A 186 15.67 17.34 -7.15
N LYS A 187 15.40 17.07 -5.88
CA LYS A 187 14.38 16.11 -5.43
C LYS A 187 13.10 16.82 -5.02
N ILE A 188 11.98 16.41 -5.60
CA ILE A 188 10.67 16.95 -5.35
C ILE A 188 9.83 15.88 -4.64
N ALA A 189 9.37 16.17 -3.43
CA ALA A 189 8.44 15.29 -2.69
C ALA A 189 6.99 15.63 -3.05
N LEU A 190 6.23 14.61 -3.44
CA LEU A 190 4.81 14.69 -3.75
C LEU A 190 4.03 14.14 -2.54
N TRP A 191 3.48 15.02 -1.72
CA TRP A 191 2.73 14.65 -0.52
C TRP A 191 1.28 14.36 -0.87
N TYR A 192 0.92 13.09 -1.01
CA TYR A 192 -0.43 12.67 -1.43
C TYR A 192 -1.49 13.03 -0.40
N GLY A 193 -1.21 12.86 0.89
CA GLY A 193 -2.13 13.26 1.96
C GLY A 193 -2.48 14.74 1.95
N ALA A 194 -1.51 15.61 1.62
CA ALA A 194 -1.74 17.05 1.48
C ALA A 194 -2.55 17.36 0.20
N ALA A 195 -2.16 16.80 -0.94
CA ALA A 195 -2.89 16.98 -2.20
C ALA A 195 -4.35 16.50 -2.12
N ASN A 196 -4.59 15.41 -1.37
CA ASN A 196 -5.93 14.87 -1.16
C ASN A 196 -6.76 15.67 -0.13
N ARG A 197 -6.16 16.69 0.47
CA ARG A 197 -6.82 17.66 1.37
C ARG A 197 -6.70 19.10 0.88
N ASP A 198 -6.43 19.29 -0.41
CA ASP A 198 -6.34 20.61 -1.02
C ASP A 198 -7.74 21.26 -1.06
N PRO A 199 -7.95 22.39 -0.37
CA PRO A 199 -9.25 23.07 -0.36
C PRO A 199 -9.64 23.70 -1.71
N GLU A 200 -8.70 23.87 -2.63
CA GLU A 200 -9.02 24.32 -3.99
C GLU A 200 -9.69 23.21 -4.82
N ILE A 201 -9.50 21.95 -4.42
CA ILE A 201 -10.06 20.78 -5.11
C ILE A 201 -11.22 20.18 -4.31
N PHE A 202 -11.09 20.08 -2.99
CA PHE A 202 -12.06 19.42 -2.12
C PHE A 202 -12.67 20.42 -1.13
N ASP A 203 -13.95 20.70 -1.26
CA ASP A 203 -14.67 21.47 -0.23
C ASP A 203 -14.61 20.74 1.10
N LYS A 204 -14.32 21.46 2.20
CA LYS A 204 -14.17 20.90 3.55
C LYS A 204 -13.32 19.60 3.54
N PRO A 205 -12.04 19.67 3.15
CA PRO A 205 -11.21 18.51 2.81
C PRO A 205 -10.97 17.55 3.97
N ASP A 206 -11.11 18.01 5.22
CA ASP A 206 -10.93 17.20 6.42
C ASP A 206 -12.21 16.46 6.85
N GLU A 207 -13.37 16.81 6.29
CA GLU A 207 -14.62 16.10 6.54
C GLU A 207 -14.64 14.80 5.72
N PHE A 208 -14.94 13.69 6.39
CA PHE A 208 -15.23 12.42 5.74
C PHE A 208 -16.69 12.42 5.24
N ASN A 209 -16.88 12.40 3.94
CA ASN A 209 -18.19 12.44 3.30
C ASN A 209 -18.28 11.41 2.16
N ILE A 210 -18.98 10.30 2.39
CA ILE A 210 -19.14 9.22 1.40
C ILE A 210 -19.97 9.60 0.17
N GLN A 211 -20.63 10.76 0.21
CA GLN A 211 -21.39 11.33 -0.90
C GLN A 211 -20.64 12.49 -1.60
N ARG A 212 -19.33 12.62 -1.34
CA ARG A 212 -18.50 13.63 -2.01
C ARG A 212 -18.46 13.37 -3.52
N GLU A 213 -18.97 14.31 -4.31
CA GLU A 213 -19.12 14.16 -5.77
C GLU A 213 -17.78 14.03 -6.52
N ASN A 214 -16.70 14.57 -5.98
CA ASN A 214 -15.39 14.57 -6.62
C ASN A 214 -14.34 13.74 -5.86
N ALA A 215 -14.75 12.78 -5.03
CA ALA A 215 -13.83 11.96 -4.26
C ALA A 215 -12.80 11.23 -5.15
N GLU A 216 -13.20 10.81 -6.37
CA GLU A 216 -12.34 10.11 -7.33
C GLU A 216 -11.18 10.96 -7.89
N LYS A 217 -11.20 12.29 -7.68
CA LYS A 217 -10.09 13.19 -8.08
C LYS A 217 -8.87 13.09 -7.16
N HIS A 218 -8.95 12.26 -6.11
CA HIS A 218 -7.79 12.03 -5.23
C HIS A 218 -6.56 11.51 -5.99
N LEU A 219 -5.38 11.86 -5.51
CA LEU A 219 -4.11 11.45 -6.10
C LEU A 219 -3.47 10.24 -5.40
N ALA A 220 -4.19 9.53 -4.54
CA ALA A 220 -3.64 8.39 -3.78
C ALA A 220 -3.11 7.25 -4.66
N PHE A 221 -3.63 7.10 -5.89
CA PHE A 221 -3.09 6.16 -6.89
C PHE A 221 -2.05 6.78 -7.82
N GLY A 222 -1.58 7.99 -7.54
CA GLY A 222 -0.71 8.73 -8.44
C GLY A 222 -1.40 9.20 -9.72
N ILE A 223 -0.61 9.79 -10.62
CA ILE A 223 -1.08 10.32 -11.91
C ILE A 223 0.00 10.17 -12.99
N GLY A 224 -0.42 10.10 -14.27
CA GLY A 224 0.48 10.04 -15.41
C GLY A 224 1.12 8.66 -15.57
N ARG A 225 2.39 8.61 -15.99
CA ARG A 225 3.11 7.35 -16.30
C ARG A 225 3.30 6.44 -15.09
N HIS A 226 3.22 6.97 -13.88
CA HIS A 226 3.36 6.24 -12.63
C HIS A 226 2.02 6.01 -11.91
N THR A 227 0.90 6.11 -12.61
CA THR A 227 -0.41 5.71 -12.06
C THR A 227 -0.32 4.26 -11.60
N CYS A 228 -0.89 4.00 -10.43
CA CYS A 228 -0.88 2.67 -9.81
C CYS A 228 -1.43 1.59 -10.76
N LEU A 229 -0.61 0.60 -11.09
CA LEU A 229 -0.99 -0.53 -11.93
C LEU A 229 -2.08 -1.38 -11.26
N GLY A 230 -1.99 -1.52 -9.92
CA GLY A 230 -2.92 -2.30 -9.12
C GLY A 230 -4.24 -1.60 -8.79
N LYS A 231 -4.48 -0.35 -9.24
CA LYS A 231 -5.70 0.40 -8.91
C LYS A 231 -7.00 -0.40 -9.14
N PRO A 232 -7.23 -1.07 -10.29
CA PRO A 232 -8.47 -1.83 -10.50
C PRO A 232 -8.63 -2.97 -9.49
N ILE A 233 -7.54 -3.66 -9.17
CA ILE A 233 -7.53 -4.79 -8.22
C ILE A 233 -7.78 -4.29 -6.80
N ALA A 234 -7.12 -3.20 -6.40
CA ALA A 234 -7.33 -2.60 -5.09
C ALA A 234 -8.78 -2.15 -4.89
N LEU A 235 -9.38 -1.47 -5.88
CA LEU A 235 -10.77 -1.05 -5.81
C LEU A 235 -11.74 -2.26 -5.76
N MET A 236 -11.46 -3.33 -6.51
CA MET A 236 -12.24 -4.56 -6.45
C MET A 236 -12.16 -5.23 -5.08
N GLN A 237 -10.97 -5.33 -4.49
CA GLN A 237 -10.78 -5.88 -3.15
C GLN A 237 -11.49 -5.05 -2.08
N LEU A 238 -11.39 -3.72 -2.15
CA LEU A 238 -12.08 -2.83 -1.22
C LEU A 238 -13.59 -2.97 -1.33
N ASN A 239 -14.12 -3.05 -2.56
CA ASN A 239 -15.55 -3.26 -2.80
C ASN A 239 -16.04 -4.56 -2.20
N GLU A 240 -15.35 -5.68 -2.48
CA GLU A 240 -15.73 -6.98 -1.95
C GLU A 240 -15.59 -7.04 -0.44
N PHE A 241 -14.49 -6.55 0.11
CA PHE A 241 -14.27 -6.51 1.55
C PHE A 241 -15.36 -5.75 2.27
N TYR A 242 -15.63 -4.49 1.90
CA TYR A 242 -16.60 -3.67 2.62
C TYR A 242 -18.03 -4.16 2.42
N SER A 243 -18.39 -4.62 1.22
CA SER A 243 -19.72 -5.16 0.97
C SER A 243 -20.02 -6.38 1.82
N GLN A 244 -19.04 -7.29 1.97
CA GLN A 244 -19.20 -8.49 2.80
C GLN A 244 -19.10 -8.17 4.30
N PHE A 245 -18.15 -7.33 4.68
CA PHE A 245 -17.91 -6.98 6.08
C PHE A 245 -19.12 -6.26 6.68
N LEU A 246 -19.64 -5.22 6.03
CA LEU A 246 -20.74 -4.42 6.53
C LEU A 246 -22.07 -5.18 6.56
N LYS A 247 -22.29 -6.12 5.64
CA LYS A 247 -23.47 -7.00 5.67
C LYS A 247 -23.44 -7.98 6.83
N ARG A 248 -22.27 -8.50 7.18
CA ARG A 248 -22.11 -9.51 8.24
C ARG A 248 -21.95 -8.90 9.62
N PHE A 249 -21.36 -7.72 9.72
CA PHE A 249 -20.98 -7.06 10.96
C PHE A 249 -21.37 -5.57 10.95
N PRO A 250 -22.66 -5.24 10.76
CA PRO A 250 -23.11 -3.85 10.69
C PRO A 250 -22.91 -3.09 12.01
N ASP A 251 -22.89 -3.84 13.13
CA ASP A 251 -22.77 -3.36 14.50
C ASP A 251 -21.32 -3.21 15.00
N PHE A 252 -20.34 -3.38 14.13
CA PHE A 252 -18.93 -3.29 14.54
C PHE A 252 -18.60 -1.98 15.25
N GLU A 253 -17.73 -2.07 16.26
CA GLU A 253 -17.20 -0.94 17.01
C GLU A 253 -15.70 -1.15 17.29
N MET A 254 -14.97 -0.06 17.50
CA MET A 254 -13.61 -0.16 18.04
C MET A 254 -13.66 -0.70 19.48
N ASN A 255 -12.72 -1.57 19.82
CA ASN A 255 -12.60 -2.20 21.14
C ASN A 255 -11.22 -1.95 21.76
N GLY A 256 -10.82 -0.71 21.81
CA GLY A 256 -9.53 -0.26 22.34
C GLY A 256 -8.86 0.74 21.42
N GLU A 257 -7.65 1.13 21.79
CA GLU A 257 -6.84 2.03 20.99
C GLU A 257 -6.26 1.30 19.78
N TRP A 258 -6.16 2.01 18.68
CA TRP A 258 -5.46 1.54 17.49
C TRP A 258 -4.01 2.01 17.54
N LYS A 259 -3.10 1.18 17.00
CA LYS A 259 -1.68 1.48 16.96
C LYS A 259 -1.19 1.61 15.54
N VAL A 260 -0.38 2.63 15.30
CA VAL A 260 0.27 2.90 14.02
C VAL A 260 1.78 2.77 14.20
N ALA A 261 2.43 2.04 13.32
CA ALA A 261 3.89 2.03 13.28
C ALA A 261 4.41 3.38 12.80
N PRO A 262 5.48 3.90 13.40
CA PRO A 262 6.21 5.01 12.83
C PRO A 262 6.73 4.64 11.44
N ASN A 263 6.27 5.36 10.41
CA ASN A 263 6.67 5.12 9.04
C ASN A 263 6.55 6.42 8.25
N ASN A 264 7.50 6.70 7.37
CA ASN A 264 7.50 7.89 6.55
C ASN A 264 7.01 7.65 5.12
N PHE A 265 6.74 6.39 4.74
CA PHE A 265 6.37 6.02 3.38
C PHE A 265 4.91 5.57 3.26
N VAL A 266 4.44 4.70 4.16
CA VAL A 266 3.06 4.21 4.19
C VAL A 266 2.42 4.41 5.57
N HIS A 267 1.11 4.61 5.61
CA HIS A 267 0.37 4.54 6.86
C HIS A 267 0.27 3.09 7.30
N ALA A 268 0.97 2.72 8.37
CA ALA A 268 1.07 1.34 8.84
C ALA A 268 0.25 1.12 10.11
N ILE A 269 -1.00 0.70 9.97
CA ILE A 269 -1.84 0.28 11.09
C ILE A 269 -1.36 -1.10 11.56
N GLN A 270 -0.81 -1.17 12.78
CA GLN A 270 -0.34 -2.41 13.40
C GLN A 270 -1.45 -3.16 14.10
N GLU A 271 -2.20 -2.48 14.95
CA GLU A 271 -3.29 -3.05 15.71
C GLU A 271 -4.53 -2.18 15.61
N MET A 272 -5.66 -2.79 15.36
CA MET A 272 -6.97 -2.14 15.36
C MET A 272 -8.00 -3.14 15.93
N PRO A 273 -8.13 -3.22 17.24
CA PRO A 273 -9.08 -4.14 17.86
C PRO A 273 -10.52 -3.68 17.60
N ILE A 274 -11.33 -4.55 17.06
CA ILE A 274 -12.75 -4.32 16.82
C ILE A 274 -13.59 -5.40 17.52
N LYS A 275 -14.79 -5.07 17.93
CA LYS A 275 -15.81 -6.01 18.39
C LYS A 275 -17.02 -5.91 17.48
N PHE A 276 -17.72 -7.00 17.33
CA PHE A 276 -18.96 -7.13 16.59
C PHE A 276 -19.77 -8.30 17.16
N THR A 277 -21.07 -8.28 16.98
CA THR A 277 -21.92 -9.41 17.34
C THR A 277 -21.83 -10.46 16.23
N LYS A 278 -21.52 -11.68 16.61
CA LYS A 278 -21.53 -12.80 15.67
C LYS A 278 -22.95 -13.36 15.62
N GLU A 279 -23.60 -13.25 14.46
CA GLU A 279 -24.86 -13.99 14.24
C GLU A 279 -24.67 -15.50 14.23
#